data_4215e602981b4a4916a857db35a07036
#
_entry.id   4215e602981b4a4916a857db35a07036
#
_cell.length_a   1.000
_cell.length_b   1.000
_cell.length_c   1.000
_cell.angle_alpha   90.00
_cell.angle_beta   90.00
_cell.angle_gamma   90.00
#
_symmetry.space_group_name_H-M   'P 1'
#
loop_
_entity.id
_entity.type
_entity.pdbx_description
1 polymer ?
#
loop_
_entity_poly.entity_id
_entity_poly.type
_entity_poly.pdbx_seq_one_letter_code
_entity_poly.pdbx_strand_id
1 'polypeptide(L)'
;MYKIRSIQFINHPTLKNLKLDFCGSDRTAVDTVILAGENGTGKSTILNYLYSLFSGKVLSESELVLENNGVPISLSFKYDNDNKRIWVADGDGMRTLPGLDDFKEKYPLSGIYSDVDINFHAQNVSSVTSLNLDESKDSRKSSTDLPRQVKQLIIDVQALDDAELAREARKNPLKSKSELQVAERMPRFTKSFACMFNGLTYDRIENKNGHKEIFFKKYEESIPIDSLSSGEKQIVYRGCFLLKDINATSGALVFIDEPEISLHPNWQLKIMDYYKGIFSNETGKQTSQIFAVTHSPFIIHNENRCNDKVIVLTRDDNGNIFVKDKPEYYKCTSTEVVSDAFSLTSFSTEIPTVYL
;
A
#
# COMPACT_ATOMS: atom_id res chain seq x y z
N MET A 1 -18.04 -5.17 -0.45
CA MET A 1 -16.74 -4.49 -0.70
C MET A 1 -16.60 -4.26 -2.19
N TYR A 2 -16.28 -3.03 -2.59
CA TYR A 2 -15.97 -2.74 -3.99
C TYR A 2 -14.54 -3.17 -4.32
N LYS A 3 -14.37 -3.77 -5.51
CA LYS A 3 -13.07 -4.10 -6.09
C LYS A 3 -13.00 -3.61 -7.53
N ILE A 4 -11.83 -3.35 -8.05
CA ILE A 4 -11.61 -3.13 -9.47
C ILE A 4 -11.47 -4.51 -10.14
N ARG A 5 -12.33 -4.79 -11.09
CA ARG A 5 -12.36 -6.04 -11.86
C ARG A 5 -11.52 -5.96 -13.13
N SER A 6 -11.62 -4.84 -13.83
CA SER A 6 -10.82 -4.60 -15.03
C SER A 6 -10.77 -3.12 -15.37
N ILE A 7 -9.77 -2.74 -16.15
CA ILE A 7 -9.66 -1.40 -16.75
C ILE A 7 -9.20 -1.51 -18.19
N GLN A 8 -9.75 -0.68 -19.05
CA GLN A 8 -9.27 -0.46 -20.40
C GLN A 8 -8.98 1.04 -20.59
N PHE A 9 -7.73 1.36 -20.86
CA PHE A 9 -7.32 2.71 -21.22
C PHE A 9 -7.76 3.02 -22.65
N ILE A 10 -8.07 4.29 -22.93
CA ILE A 10 -8.47 4.74 -24.26
C ILE A 10 -7.54 5.89 -24.67
N ASN A 11 -6.75 5.67 -25.72
CA ASN A 11 -5.79 6.65 -26.25
C ASN A 11 -4.88 7.31 -25.18
N HIS A 12 -4.56 6.56 -24.12
CA HIS A 12 -3.68 7.09 -23.07
C HIS A 12 -2.26 7.35 -23.64
N PRO A 13 -1.60 8.47 -23.30
CA PRO A 13 -0.30 8.84 -23.89
C PRO A 13 0.75 7.73 -23.83
N THR A 14 0.87 7.06 -22.69
CA THR A 14 1.85 5.98 -22.45
C THR A 14 1.26 4.59 -22.64
N LEU A 15 0.07 4.34 -22.06
CA LEU A 15 -0.54 3.00 -21.99
C LEU A 15 -1.38 2.70 -23.23
N LYS A 16 -1.62 3.68 -24.11
CA LYS A 16 -2.41 3.56 -25.34
C LYS A 16 -3.81 2.99 -25.05
N ASN A 17 -4.11 1.80 -25.58
CA ASN A 17 -5.38 1.09 -25.40
C ASN A 17 -5.20 -0.18 -24.56
N LEU A 18 -4.26 -0.17 -23.61
CA LEU A 18 -3.97 -1.31 -22.74
C LEU A 18 -5.24 -1.70 -21.97
N LYS A 19 -5.53 -3.00 -21.99
CA LYS A 19 -6.59 -3.61 -21.19
C LYS A 19 -5.97 -4.49 -20.11
N LEU A 20 -6.45 -4.34 -18.89
CA LEU A 20 -6.03 -5.14 -17.74
C LEU A 20 -7.26 -5.81 -17.13
N ASP A 21 -7.14 -7.10 -16.86
CA ASP A 21 -8.15 -7.91 -16.17
C ASP A 21 -7.57 -8.37 -14.82
N PHE A 22 -8.31 -8.08 -13.75
CA PHE A 22 -7.93 -8.38 -12.39
C PHE A 22 -8.77 -9.52 -11.78
N CYS A 23 -9.37 -10.36 -12.62
CA CYS A 23 -10.13 -11.51 -12.17
C CYS A 23 -9.25 -12.75 -11.99
N GLY A 24 -9.62 -13.57 -11.01
CA GLY A 24 -9.10 -14.92 -10.83
C GLY A 24 -9.74 -15.92 -11.81
N SER A 25 -9.45 -17.20 -11.61
CA SER A 25 -9.99 -18.31 -12.42
C SER A 25 -11.51 -18.48 -12.26
N ASP A 26 -12.07 -18.07 -11.13
CA ASP A 26 -13.50 -18.05 -10.83
C ASP A 26 -14.24 -16.85 -11.45
N ARG A 27 -13.52 -16.01 -12.21
CA ARG A 27 -14.03 -14.79 -12.84
C ARG A 27 -14.51 -13.72 -11.84
N THR A 28 -14.08 -13.78 -10.60
CA THR A 28 -14.29 -12.70 -9.61
C THR A 28 -13.02 -11.86 -9.46
N ALA A 29 -13.18 -10.61 -9.03
CA ALA A 29 -12.02 -9.73 -8.81
C ALA A 29 -11.19 -10.23 -7.62
N VAL A 30 -9.89 -10.42 -7.84
CA VAL A 30 -8.96 -10.90 -6.79
C VAL A 30 -8.74 -9.86 -5.69
N ASP A 31 -8.26 -10.31 -4.54
CA ASP A 31 -7.95 -9.45 -3.41
C ASP A 31 -6.62 -8.73 -3.57
N THR A 32 -5.66 -9.33 -4.27
CA THR A 32 -4.33 -8.75 -4.48
C THR A 32 -3.91 -8.86 -5.94
N VAL A 33 -3.49 -7.74 -6.51
CA VAL A 33 -2.93 -7.62 -7.86
C VAL A 33 -1.47 -7.18 -7.76
N ILE A 34 -0.58 -7.91 -8.39
CA ILE A 34 0.84 -7.56 -8.50
C ILE A 34 1.16 -7.25 -9.95
N LEU A 35 1.57 -6.02 -10.21
CA LEU A 35 2.06 -5.56 -11.51
C LEU A 35 3.58 -5.67 -11.52
N ALA A 36 4.11 -6.52 -12.36
CA ALA A 36 5.55 -6.75 -12.51
C ALA A 36 6.03 -6.43 -13.93
N GLY A 37 7.32 -6.38 -14.13
CA GLY A 37 7.96 -6.13 -15.43
C GLY A 37 9.11 -5.14 -15.36
N GLU A 38 9.76 -4.90 -16.49
CA GLU A 38 10.91 -4.01 -16.62
C GLU A 38 10.60 -2.55 -16.30
N ASN A 39 11.65 -1.75 -16.10
CA ASN A 39 11.53 -0.31 -15.96
C ASN A 39 10.87 0.33 -17.18
N GLY A 40 10.02 1.31 -16.94
CA GLY A 40 9.35 2.05 -18.02
C GLY A 40 8.15 1.33 -18.63
N THR A 41 7.73 0.14 -18.18
CA THR A 41 6.53 -0.56 -18.68
C THR A 41 5.21 0.01 -18.16
N GLY A 42 5.22 1.18 -17.52
CA GLY A 42 4.01 1.90 -17.14
C GLY A 42 3.34 1.44 -15.85
N LYS A 43 3.99 0.60 -15.03
CA LYS A 43 3.43 0.07 -13.78
C LYS A 43 2.98 1.16 -12.80
N SER A 44 3.89 2.07 -12.43
CA SER A 44 3.55 3.20 -11.54
C SER A 44 2.56 4.17 -12.20
N THR A 45 2.57 4.28 -13.53
CA THR A 45 1.56 5.04 -14.29
C THR A 45 0.17 4.45 -14.09
N ILE A 46 0.03 3.13 -14.18
CA ILE A 46 -1.23 2.41 -13.92
C ILE A 46 -1.69 2.65 -12.48
N LEU A 47 -0.78 2.47 -11.51
CA LEU A 47 -1.09 2.68 -10.10
C LEU A 47 -1.58 4.12 -9.82
N ASN A 48 -0.86 5.11 -10.32
CA ASN A 48 -1.22 6.52 -10.18
C ASN A 48 -2.56 6.83 -10.88
N TYR A 49 -2.81 6.23 -12.04
CA TYR A 49 -4.09 6.39 -12.74
C TYR A 49 -5.25 5.83 -11.92
N LEU A 50 -5.14 4.59 -11.42
CA LEU A 50 -6.16 3.98 -10.58
C LEU A 50 -6.42 4.80 -9.32
N TYR A 51 -5.38 5.33 -8.68
CA TYR A 51 -5.53 6.22 -7.54
C TYR A 51 -6.21 7.55 -7.91
N SER A 52 -5.93 8.10 -9.11
CA SER A 52 -6.50 9.36 -9.57
C SER A 52 -8.02 9.32 -9.74
N LEU A 53 -8.59 8.13 -9.96
CA LEU A 53 -10.04 7.92 -10.03
C LEU A 53 -10.77 8.41 -8.76
N PHE A 54 -10.10 8.39 -7.61
CA PHE A 54 -10.68 8.79 -6.33
C PHE A 54 -10.32 10.21 -5.91
N SER A 55 -9.35 10.82 -6.59
CA SER A 55 -8.89 12.20 -6.30
C SER A 55 -9.46 13.26 -7.25
N GLY A 56 -10.28 12.86 -8.23
CA GLY A 56 -10.83 13.77 -9.23
C GLY A 56 -9.82 14.33 -10.24
N LYS A 57 -8.65 13.70 -10.35
CA LYS A 57 -7.52 14.15 -11.20
C LYS A 57 -7.31 13.26 -12.42
N VAL A 58 -8.35 12.61 -12.91
CA VAL A 58 -8.27 11.75 -14.10
C VAL A 58 -8.01 12.61 -15.34
N LEU A 59 -6.98 12.26 -16.12
CA LEU A 59 -6.50 13.02 -17.26
C LEU A 59 -6.73 12.32 -18.61
N SER A 60 -7.23 11.09 -18.63
CA SER A 60 -7.47 10.34 -19.87
C SER A 60 -8.74 9.50 -19.78
N GLU A 61 -9.25 9.13 -20.94
CA GLU A 61 -10.43 8.30 -21.04
C GLU A 61 -10.11 6.84 -20.68
N SER A 62 -11.08 6.18 -20.08
CA SER A 62 -10.99 4.73 -19.77
C SER A 62 -12.36 4.11 -19.55
N GLU A 63 -12.42 2.79 -19.65
CA GLU A 63 -13.53 1.99 -19.18
C GLU A 63 -13.08 1.16 -17.97
N LEU A 64 -13.82 1.26 -16.88
CA LEU A 64 -13.54 0.58 -15.62
C LEU A 64 -14.72 -0.33 -15.27
N VAL A 65 -14.42 -1.54 -14.87
CA VAL A 65 -15.44 -2.41 -14.29
C VAL A 65 -15.10 -2.60 -12.81
N LEU A 66 -15.99 -2.11 -11.96
CA LEU A 66 -15.99 -2.42 -10.54
C LEU A 66 -16.76 -3.71 -10.30
N GLU A 67 -16.53 -4.33 -9.15
CA GLU A 67 -17.30 -5.45 -8.66
C GLU A 67 -17.72 -5.16 -7.21
N ASN A 68 -18.99 -5.34 -6.90
CA ASN A 68 -19.48 -5.26 -5.54
C ASN A 68 -20.23 -6.55 -5.21
N ASN A 69 -19.68 -7.35 -4.29
CA ASN A 69 -20.25 -8.64 -3.89
C ASN A 69 -20.57 -9.57 -5.09
N GLY A 70 -19.65 -9.64 -6.05
CA GLY A 70 -19.80 -10.48 -7.25
C GLY A 70 -20.58 -9.82 -8.39
N VAL A 71 -21.20 -8.66 -8.18
CA VAL A 71 -21.98 -7.94 -9.22
C VAL A 71 -21.07 -6.93 -9.93
N PRO A 72 -20.87 -7.05 -11.27
CA PRO A 72 -20.07 -6.10 -12.02
C PRO A 72 -20.83 -4.80 -12.27
N ILE A 73 -20.10 -3.68 -12.21
CA ILE A 73 -20.60 -2.32 -12.45
C ILE A 73 -19.67 -1.65 -13.45
N SER A 74 -20.18 -1.31 -14.62
CA SER A 74 -19.39 -0.67 -15.68
C SER A 74 -19.44 0.86 -15.55
N LEU A 75 -18.26 1.48 -15.59
CA LEU A 75 -18.06 2.92 -15.55
C LEU A 75 -17.28 3.35 -16.79
N SER A 76 -17.72 4.41 -17.46
CA SER A 76 -17.03 5.01 -18.61
C SER A 76 -16.54 6.40 -18.26
N PHE A 77 -15.25 6.60 -18.32
CA PHE A 77 -14.59 7.90 -18.13
C PHE A 77 -14.35 8.52 -19.51
N LYS A 78 -15.02 9.64 -19.77
CA LYS A 78 -15.00 10.31 -21.08
C LYS A 78 -14.62 11.76 -20.98
N TYR A 79 -13.91 12.27 -22.00
CA TYR A 79 -13.52 13.66 -22.06
C TYR A 79 -14.69 14.52 -22.55
N ASP A 80 -14.99 15.55 -21.79
CA ASP A 80 -15.94 16.60 -22.17
C ASP A 80 -15.17 17.76 -22.79
N ASN A 81 -15.31 17.91 -24.11
CA ASN A 81 -14.62 18.96 -24.87
C ASN A 81 -15.08 20.37 -24.52
N ASP A 82 -16.35 20.54 -24.13
CA ASP A 82 -16.93 21.84 -23.83
C ASP A 82 -16.39 22.38 -22.49
N ASN A 83 -16.31 21.51 -21.50
CA ASN A 83 -15.85 21.86 -20.16
C ASN A 83 -14.36 21.52 -19.90
N LYS A 84 -13.67 20.89 -20.85
CA LYS A 84 -12.26 20.43 -20.74
C LYS A 84 -12.01 19.58 -19.49
N ARG A 85 -12.91 18.65 -19.19
CA ARG A 85 -12.88 17.80 -18.00
C ARG A 85 -13.21 16.35 -18.34
N ILE A 86 -12.74 15.42 -17.50
CA ILE A 86 -13.17 14.01 -17.55
C ILE A 86 -14.39 13.85 -16.65
N TRP A 87 -15.47 13.31 -17.19
CA TRP A 87 -16.64 12.89 -16.43
C TRP A 87 -16.82 11.38 -16.49
N VAL A 88 -17.49 10.84 -15.49
CA VAL A 88 -17.82 9.41 -15.39
C VAL A 88 -19.30 9.20 -15.64
N ALA A 89 -19.62 8.19 -16.43
CA ALA A 89 -20.98 7.68 -16.60
C ALA A 89 -21.06 6.22 -16.17
N ASP A 90 -22.20 5.85 -15.61
CA ASP A 90 -22.54 4.45 -15.30
C ASP A 90 -23.79 4.00 -16.08
N GLY A 91 -24.17 2.72 -15.92
CA GLY A 91 -25.34 2.12 -16.59
C GLY A 91 -26.68 2.75 -16.19
N ASP A 92 -26.75 3.44 -15.05
CA ASP A 92 -27.95 4.11 -14.55
C ASP A 92 -28.07 5.56 -15.10
N GLY A 93 -27.14 5.97 -15.96
CA GLY A 93 -27.12 7.31 -16.55
C GLY A 93 -26.55 8.39 -15.64
N MET A 94 -25.96 8.05 -14.51
CA MET A 94 -25.23 8.99 -13.67
C MET A 94 -24.08 9.61 -14.47
N ARG A 95 -23.97 10.93 -14.40
CA ARG A 95 -22.87 11.68 -15.03
C ARG A 95 -22.32 12.68 -14.02
N THR A 96 -21.11 12.43 -13.56
CA THR A 96 -20.44 13.28 -12.57
C THR A 96 -18.93 13.29 -12.79
N LEU A 97 -18.23 14.21 -12.16
CA LEU A 97 -16.77 14.22 -12.15
C LEU A 97 -16.25 13.20 -11.13
N PRO A 98 -15.16 12.48 -11.45
CA PRO A 98 -14.53 11.58 -10.48
C PRO A 98 -14.10 12.32 -9.22
N GLY A 99 -14.30 11.70 -8.07
CA GLY A 99 -13.92 12.26 -6.77
C GLY A 99 -14.84 13.35 -6.23
N LEU A 100 -15.94 13.67 -6.90
CA LEU A 100 -17.00 14.52 -6.35
C LEU A 100 -17.91 13.73 -5.40
N ASP A 101 -18.64 14.46 -4.55
CA ASP A 101 -19.47 13.89 -3.50
C ASP A 101 -20.51 12.90 -4.03
N ASP A 102 -21.20 13.22 -5.14
CA ASP A 102 -22.17 12.34 -5.79
C ASP A 102 -21.55 10.99 -6.19
N PHE A 103 -20.33 11.00 -6.74
CA PHE A 103 -19.61 9.80 -7.11
C PHE A 103 -19.24 8.98 -5.86
N LYS A 104 -18.73 9.63 -4.82
CA LYS A 104 -18.35 8.99 -3.56
C LYS A 104 -19.55 8.48 -2.79
N GLU A 105 -20.70 9.15 -2.86
CA GLU A 105 -21.93 8.71 -2.25
C GLU A 105 -22.45 7.42 -2.89
N LYS A 106 -22.47 7.37 -4.23
CA LYS A 106 -22.91 6.17 -4.97
C LYS A 106 -21.91 5.03 -4.90
N TYR A 107 -20.63 5.35 -4.98
CA TYR A 107 -19.52 4.40 -4.94
C TYR A 107 -18.57 4.76 -3.80
N PRO A 108 -18.83 4.30 -2.56
CA PRO A 108 -18.04 4.68 -1.38
C PRO A 108 -16.66 4.01 -1.39
N LEU A 109 -15.85 4.41 -2.35
CA LEU A 109 -14.49 3.95 -2.56
C LEU A 109 -13.51 4.96 -1.94
N SER A 110 -12.52 4.47 -1.25
CA SER A 110 -11.35 5.25 -0.81
C SER A 110 -10.08 4.64 -1.36
N GLY A 111 -9.09 5.48 -1.65
CA GLY A 111 -7.78 5.06 -2.14
C GLY A 111 -6.68 5.41 -1.15
N ILE A 112 -5.80 4.47 -0.85
CA ILE A 112 -4.60 4.70 -0.06
C ILE A 112 -3.40 4.42 -0.95
N TYR A 113 -2.54 5.42 -1.15
CA TYR A 113 -1.35 5.29 -2.00
C TYR A 113 -0.08 5.43 -1.17
N SER A 114 0.71 4.36 -1.12
CA SER A 114 2.03 4.33 -0.50
C SER A 114 3.10 4.45 -1.60
N ASP A 115 3.68 5.64 -1.71
CA ASP A 115 4.67 5.99 -2.73
C ASP A 115 6.04 5.36 -2.43
N VAL A 116 6.85 5.22 -3.46
CA VAL A 116 8.24 4.76 -3.37
C VAL A 116 9.16 5.80 -2.74
N ASP A 117 8.90 7.07 -2.99
CA ASP A 117 9.77 8.18 -2.60
C ASP A 117 9.61 8.51 -1.10
N ILE A 118 10.48 7.93 -0.28
CA ILE A 118 10.55 8.16 1.16
C ILE A 118 11.91 8.75 1.51
N ASN A 119 11.90 9.97 2.02
CA ASN A 119 13.10 10.62 2.53
C ASN A 119 13.40 10.14 3.95
N PHE A 120 14.42 9.30 4.12
CA PHE A 120 14.82 8.75 5.43
C PHE A 120 15.72 9.67 6.27
N HIS A 121 15.91 10.91 5.89
CA HIS A 121 16.68 11.85 6.71
C HIS A 121 15.99 12.11 8.05
N ALA A 122 16.81 12.22 9.10
CA ALA A 122 16.32 12.50 10.45
C ALA A 122 15.55 13.83 10.49
N GLN A 123 14.37 13.80 11.08
CA GLN A 123 13.52 14.98 11.24
C GLN A 123 13.04 15.06 12.69
N ASN A 124 13.13 16.24 13.27
CA ASN A 124 12.78 16.47 14.66
C ASN A 124 11.31 16.85 14.79
N VAL A 125 10.67 16.32 15.83
CA VAL A 125 9.32 16.68 16.26
C VAL A 125 9.40 17.17 17.70
N SER A 126 8.83 18.35 17.98
CA SER A 126 8.98 19.01 19.29
C SER A 126 7.66 19.09 20.09
N SER A 127 6.51 18.92 19.44
CA SER A 127 5.21 19.14 20.06
C SER A 127 4.23 18.01 19.77
N VAL A 128 3.21 17.91 20.62
CA VAL A 128 2.00 17.11 20.35
C VAL A 128 1.03 17.98 19.55
N THR A 129 0.36 17.39 18.57
CA THR A 129 -0.69 18.05 17.79
C THR A 129 -2.04 17.42 18.07
N SER A 130 -3.12 18.07 17.64
CA SER A 130 -4.44 17.44 17.66
C SER A 130 -4.51 16.41 16.56
N LEU A 131 -4.78 15.16 16.91
CA LEU A 131 -4.86 14.04 15.98
C LEU A 131 -6.30 13.51 15.93
N ASN A 132 -6.85 13.50 14.72
CA ASN A 132 -8.10 12.84 14.42
C ASN A 132 -7.78 11.47 13.80
N LEU A 133 -7.89 10.41 14.60
CA LEU A 133 -7.80 9.04 14.14
C LEU A 133 -9.18 8.55 13.70
N ASP A 134 -9.22 7.81 12.61
CA ASP A 134 -10.39 7.07 12.16
C ASP A 134 -11.63 7.92 11.78
N GLU A 135 -11.50 9.24 11.67
CA GLU A 135 -12.62 10.15 11.36
C GLU A 135 -12.91 10.26 9.85
N SER A 136 -11.99 9.94 9.00
CA SER A 136 -12.11 10.15 7.55
C SER A 136 -11.93 8.87 6.76
N LYS A 137 -12.82 8.66 5.77
CA LYS A 137 -12.66 7.66 4.70
C LYS A 137 -12.06 8.27 3.43
N ASP A 138 -11.49 9.45 3.51
CA ASP A 138 -10.92 10.13 2.36
C ASP A 138 -9.66 9.44 1.84
N SER A 139 -9.51 9.51 0.52
CA SER A 139 -8.32 9.00 -0.15
C SER A 139 -7.09 9.79 0.26
N ARG A 140 -5.98 9.09 0.51
CA ARG A 140 -4.72 9.70 0.92
C ARG A 140 -3.53 9.09 0.21
N LYS A 141 -2.51 9.91 0.00
CA LYS A 141 -1.22 9.51 -0.57
C LYS A 141 -0.11 9.83 0.42
N SER A 142 0.87 8.92 0.56
CA SER A 142 2.10 9.20 1.29
C SER A 142 2.91 10.30 0.58
N SER A 143 3.69 11.04 1.35
CA SER A 143 4.55 12.11 0.84
C SER A 143 6.02 11.82 1.15
N THR A 144 6.92 12.55 0.54
CA THR A 144 8.35 12.53 0.84
C THR A 144 8.66 12.86 2.31
N ASP A 145 7.74 13.53 3.00
CA ASP A 145 7.82 13.88 4.44
C ASP A 145 7.22 12.78 5.35
N LEU A 146 7.01 11.59 4.82
CA LEU A 146 6.43 10.46 5.55
C LEU A 146 7.11 10.17 6.91
N PRO A 147 8.44 10.18 7.05
CA PRO A 147 9.09 9.98 8.34
C PRO A 147 8.65 10.97 9.41
N ARG A 148 8.53 12.25 9.08
CA ARG A 148 8.04 13.27 10.01
C ARG A 148 6.58 13.05 10.37
N GLN A 149 5.73 12.75 9.38
CA GLN A 149 4.32 12.49 9.61
C GLN A 149 4.11 11.28 10.52
N VAL A 150 4.89 10.20 10.34
CA VAL A 150 4.79 9.00 11.17
C VAL A 150 5.36 9.25 12.58
N LYS A 151 6.47 9.96 12.71
CA LYS A 151 6.94 10.36 14.04
C LYS A 151 5.91 11.19 14.79
N GLN A 152 5.31 12.17 14.11
CA GLN A 152 4.23 12.98 14.69
C GLN A 152 3.05 12.09 15.09
N LEU A 153 2.63 11.16 14.21
CA LEU A 153 1.54 10.21 14.48
C LEU A 153 1.82 9.38 15.74
N ILE A 154 3.01 8.79 15.86
CA ILE A 154 3.38 7.97 17.04
C ILE A 154 3.36 8.80 18.31
N ILE A 155 3.88 10.04 18.27
CA ILE A 155 3.89 10.96 19.41
C ILE A 155 2.48 11.34 19.82
N ASP A 156 1.61 11.63 18.87
CA ASP A 156 0.24 12.05 19.14
C ASP A 156 -0.62 10.89 19.66
N VAL A 157 -0.42 9.68 19.10
CA VAL A 157 -1.09 8.46 19.58
C VAL A 157 -0.70 8.14 21.03
N GLN A 158 0.60 8.20 21.35
CA GLN A 158 1.05 8.00 22.74
C GLN A 158 0.46 9.03 23.68
N ALA A 159 0.40 10.30 23.27
CA ALA A 159 -0.18 11.36 24.09
C ALA A 159 -1.68 11.15 24.32
N LEU A 160 -2.42 10.66 23.35
CA LEU A 160 -3.84 10.30 23.50
C LEU A 160 -4.03 9.14 24.50
N ASP A 161 -3.20 8.10 24.38
CA ASP A 161 -3.27 6.93 25.26
C ASP A 161 -2.89 7.31 26.72
N ASP A 162 -1.85 8.14 26.91
CA ASP A 162 -1.44 8.65 28.21
C ASP A 162 -2.54 9.54 28.85
N ALA A 163 -3.18 10.41 28.05
CA ALA A 163 -4.26 11.27 28.52
C ALA A 163 -5.49 10.46 28.95
N GLU A 164 -5.83 9.41 28.19
CA GLU A 164 -6.96 8.54 28.54
C GLU A 164 -6.67 7.71 29.80
N LEU A 165 -5.47 7.16 29.90
CA LEU A 165 -5.02 6.45 31.09
C LEU A 165 -5.07 7.38 32.33
N ALA A 166 -4.57 8.61 32.22
CA ALA A 166 -4.59 9.58 33.31
C ALA A 166 -6.02 9.96 33.71
N ARG A 167 -6.95 10.07 32.75
CA ARG A 167 -8.37 10.33 33.01
C ARG A 167 -9.01 9.17 33.77
N GLU A 168 -8.77 7.93 33.37
CA GLU A 168 -9.34 6.76 34.02
C GLU A 168 -8.72 6.52 35.42
N ALA A 169 -7.43 6.78 35.59
CA ALA A 169 -6.77 6.73 36.91
C ALA A 169 -7.35 7.74 37.90
N ARG A 170 -7.69 8.97 37.45
CA ARG A 170 -8.35 9.97 38.29
C ARG A 170 -9.76 9.55 38.74
N LYS A 171 -10.50 8.84 37.90
CA LYS A 171 -11.83 8.31 38.23
C LYS A 171 -11.75 7.10 39.17
N ASN A 172 -10.67 6.34 39.13
CA ASN A 172 -10.48 5.10 39.85
C ASN A 172 -9.14 5.11 40.63
N PRO A 173 -8.96 5.98 41.61
CA PRO A 173 -7.66 6.21 42.26
C PRO A 173 -7.12 5.03 43.05
N LEU A 174 -7.91 4.01 43.32
CA LEU A 174 -7.51 2.82 44.06
C LEU A 174 -7.10 1.66 43.14
N LYS A 175 -7.27 1.78 41.83
CA LYS A 175 -6.88 0.77 40.86
C LYS A 175 -5.45 0.98 40.36
N SER A 176 -4.70 -0.10 40.26
CA SER A 176 -3.40 -0.11 39.58
C SER A 176 -3.58 0.10 38.07
N LYS A 177 -2.50 0.48 37.34
CA LYS A 177 -2.52 0.65 35.89
C LYS A 177 -3.04 -0.58 35.15
N SER A 178 -2.70 -1.78 35.62
CA SER A 178 -3.13 -3.05 35.01
C SER A 178 -4.61 -3.39 35.21
N GLU A 179 -5.26 -2.78 36.20
CA GLU A 179 -6.67 -2.97 36.49
C GLU A 179 -7.58 -1.92 35.80
N LEU A 180 -6.96 -0.88 35.22
CA LEU A 180 -7.67 0.11 34.41
C LEU A 180 -7.92 -0.44 33.01
N GLN A 181 -9.18 -0.54 32.62
CA GLN A 181 -9.56 -0.93 31.27
C GLN A 181 -9.51 0.30 30.36
N VAL A 182 -8.34 0.54 29.75
CA VAL A 182 -8.14 1.62 28.79
C VAL A 182 -7.91 1.03 27.41
N ALA A 183 -8.64 1.54 26.42
CA ALA A 183 -8.43 1.15 25.04
C ALA A 183 -7.18 1.88 24.50
N GLU A 184 -6.05 1.19 24.51
CA GLU A 184 -4.79 1.70 23.97
C GLU A 184 -4.81 1.63 22.43
N ARG A 185 -4.36 2.69 21.76
CA ARG A 185 -4.26 2.82 20.31
C ARG A 185 -2.89 2.39 19.78
N MET A 186 -1.84 2.57 20.59
CA MET A 186 -0.47 2.25 20.20
C MET A 186 -0.28 0.79 19.74
N PRO A 187 -0.90 -0.23 20.36
CA PRO A 187 -0.77 -1.62 19.93
C PRO A 187 -1.18 -1.86 18.48
N ARG A 188 -2.13 -1.10 17.93
CA ARG A 188 -2.51 -1.16 16.50
C ARG A 188 -1.31 -0.93 15.59
N PHE A 189 -0.51 0.09 15.89
CA PHE A 189 0.65 0.45 15.09
C PHE A 189 1.82 -0.50 15.30
N THR A 190 2.04 -0.92 16.54
CA THR A 190 3.17 -1.79 16.89
C THR A 190 2.99 -3.24 16.41
N LYS A 191 1.77 -3.75 16.39
CA LYS A 191 1.46 -5.08 15.83
C LYS A 191 1.80 -5.20 14.36
N SER A 192 1.69 -4.10 13.59
CA SER A 192 1.93 -4.12 12.15
C SER A 192 3.32 -4.62 11.79
N PHE A 193 4.36 -4.22 12.51
CA PHE A 193 5.74 -4.61 12.20
C PHE A 193 6.27 -5.78 13.05
N ALA A 194 5.55 -6.19 14.08
CA ALA A 194 5.94 -7.35 14.89
C ALA A 194 5.99 -8.67 14.09
N CYS A 195 5.17 -8.81 13.04
CA CYS A 195 5.20 -9.97 12.16
C CYS A 195 6.42 -10.01 11.22
N MET A 196 7.04 -8.86 10.96
CA MET A 196 8.23 -8.76 10.11
C MET A 196 9.54 -8.94 10.86
N PHE A 197 9.57 -8.52 12.13
CA PHE A 197 10.80 -8.44 12.91
C PHE A 197 10.74 -9.31 14.15
N ASN A 198 11.71 -10.20 14.27
CA ASN A 198 11.96 -10.88 15.54
C ASN A 198 12.78 -9.95 16.43
N GLY A 199 12.17 -9.46 17.53
CA GLY A 199 12.88 -8.69 18.55
C GLY A 199 12.96 -7.18 18.34
N LEU A 200 12.22 -6.61 17.39
CA LEU A 200 12.02 -5.16 17.28
C LEU A 200 10.62 -4.80 17.80
N THR A 201 10.54 -4.01 18.86
CA THR A 201 9.29 -3.54 19.45
C THR A 201 9.37 -2.05 19.77
N TYR A 202 8.22 -1.38 19.78
CA TYR A 202 8.15 -0.02 20.31
C TYR A 202 8.47 -0.04 21.81
N ASP A 203 9.25 0.93 22.27
CA ASP A 203 9.68 1.04 23.67
C ASP A 203 9.00 2.25 24.35
N ARG A 204 9.43 3.46 24.00
CA ARG A 204 8.97 4.69 24.66
C ARG A 204 9.25 5.94 23.84
N ILE A 205 8.74 7.08 24.34
CA ILE A 205 9.09 8.43 23.86
C ILE A 205 9.78 9.18 25.00
N GLU A 206 10.89 9.83 24.69
CA GLU A 206 11.62 10.70 25.62
C GLU A 206 11.71 12.13 25.10
N ASN A 207 11.72 13.10 26.03
CA ASN A 207 12.08 14.48 25.69
C ASN A 207 13.59 14.65 25.79
N LYS A 208 14.24 14.99 24.68
CA LYS A 208 15.69 15.16 24.61
C LYS A 208 16.01 16.44 23.84
N ASN A 209 16.70 17.37 24.51
CA ASN A 209 17.12 18.64 23.91
C ASN A 209 15.99 19.44 23.21
N GLY A 210 14.79 19.46 23.80
CA GLY A 210 13.63 20.17 23.25
C GLY A 210 12.90 19.45 22.13
N HIS A 211 13.27 18.20 21.81
CA HIS A 211 12.61 17.35 20.83
C HIS A 211 12.09 16.07 21.49
N LYS A 212 11.07 15.48 20.88
CA LYS A 212 10.57 14.15 21.25
C LYS A 212 11.27 13.09 20.42
N GLU A 213 11.97 12.19 21.09
CA GLU A 213 12.69 11.09 20.47
C GLU A 213 11.95 9.77 20.74
N ILE A 214 11.71 9.00 19.69
CA ILE A 214 10.98 7.74 19.74
C ILE A 214 12.01 6.60 19.80
N PHE A 215 11.87 5.73 20.80
CA PHE A 215 12.76 4.60 21.00
C PHE A 215 12.07 3.27 20.68
N PHE A 216 12.85 2.38 20.10
CA PHE A 216 12.51 1.00 19.85
C PHE A 216 13.44 0.10 20.64
N LYS A 217 12.92 -0.98 21.19
CA LYS A 217 13.72 -2.05 21.79
C LYS A 217 14.06 -3.03 20.67
N LYS A 218 15.38 -3.21 20.44
CA LYS A 218 15.92 -4.20 19.50
C LYS A 218 16.73 -5.21 20.30
N TYR A 219 16.19 -6.43 20.46
CA TYR A 219 16.67 -7.39 21.44
C TYR A 219 16.65 -6.77 22.86
N GLU A 220 17.80 -6.55 23.47
CA GLU A 220 17.91 -5.93 24.80
C GLU A 220 18.31 -4.45 24.78
N GLU A 221 18.56 -3.89 23.59
CA GLU A 221 19.02 -2.50 23.44
C GLU A 221 17.87 -1.57 23.04
N SER A 222 17.86 -0.38 23.66
CA SER A 222 16.92 0.69 23.31
C SER A 222 17.59 1.63 22.31
N ILE A 223 17.07 1.71 21.09
CA ILE A 223 17.63 2.50 20.00
C ILE A 223 16.63 3.52 19.48
N PRO A 224 17.05 4.75 19.11
CA PRO A 224 16.16 5.72 18.53
C PRO A 224 15.68 5.29 17.13
N ILE A 225 14.47 5.70 16.75
CA ILE A 225 13.87 5.39 15.44
C ILE A 225 14.79 5.79 14.27
N ASP A 226 15.58 6.85 14.42
CA ASP A 226 16.51 7.32 13.40
C ASP A 226 17.73 6.40 13.23
N SER A 227 18.01 5.54 14.20
CA SER A 227 19.08 4.53 14.14
C SER A 227 18.63 3.19 13.56
N LEU A 228 17.35 3.02 13.27
CA LEU A 228 16.86 1.86 12.53
C LEU A 228 17.50 1.81 11.14
N SER A 229 17.74 0.61 10.62
CA SER A 229 18.16 0.42 9.24
C SER A 229 17.11 0.96 8.25
N SER A 230 17.51 1.22 7.01
CA SER A 230 16.59 1.70 5.98
C SER A 230 15.40 0.77 5.77
N GLY A 231 15.62 -0.55 5.77
CA GLY A 231 14.54 -1.52 5.64
C GLY A 231 13.60 -1.57 6.85
N GLU A 232 14.14 -1.46 8.08
CA GLU A 232 13.31 -1.36 9.29
C GLU A 232 12.46 -0.08 9.29
N LYS A 233 13.06 1.07 8.94
CA LYS A 233 12.35 2.33 8.76
C LYS A 233 11.23 2.22 7.73
N GLN A 234 11.50 1.59 6.60
CA GLN A 234 10.53 1.35 5.54
C GLN A 234 9.26 0.66 6.08
N ILE A 235 9.45 -0.47 6.77
CA ILE A 235 8.34 -1.25 7.32
C ILE A 235 7.58 -0.44 8.38
N VAL A 236 8.29 0.21 9.32
CA VAL A 236 7.66 0.99 10.39
C VAL A 236 6.89 2.18 9.81
N TYR A 237 7.51 2.95 8.91
CA TYR A 237 6.87 4.16 8.39
C TYR A 237 5.67 3.85 7.49
N ARG A 238 5.81 2.90 6.55
CA ARG A 238 4.69 2.50 5.70
C ARG A 238 3.56 1.85 6.50
N GLY A 239 3.87 0.96 7.43
CA GLY A 239 2.87 0.32 8.28
C GLY A 239 2.07 1.30 9.12
N CYS A 240 2.74 2.23 9.80
CA CYS A 240 2.07 3.27 10.57
C CYS A 240 1.20 4.19 9.69
N PHE A 241 1.70 4.57 8.51
CA PHE A 241 0.91 5.35 7.55
C PHE A 241 -0.36 4.62 7.11
N LEU A 242 -0.24 3.34 6.77
CA LEU A 242 -1.36 2.53 6.32
C LEU A 242 -2.42 2.36 7.41
N LEU A 243 -2.00 2.21 8.66
CA LEU A 243 -2.88 1.99 9.82
C LEU A 243 -3.40 3.28 10.48
N LYS A 244 -3.06 4.45 9.96
CA LYS A 244 -3.49 5.73 10.54
C LYS A 244 -5.01 5.81 10.73
N ASP A 245 -5.78 5.38 9.72
CA ASP A 245 -7.24 5.41 9.74
C ASP A 245 -7.78 4.00 9.45
N ILE A 246 -8.15 3.26 10.49
CA ILE A 246 -8.60 1.87 10.37
C ILE A 246 -9.92 1.75 9.60
N ASN A 247 -10.82 2.72 9.79
CA ASN A 247 -12.11 2.76 9.08
C ASN A 247 -11.92 3.06 7.59
N ALA A 248 -10.88 3.81 7.23
CA ALA A 248 -10.53 4.06 5.84
C ALA A 248 -9.87 2.84 5.17
N THR A 249 -9.28 1.92 5.94
CA THR A 249 -8.66 0.71 5.38
C THR A 249 -9.69 -0.35 5.01
N SER A 250 -10.82 -0.41 5.69
CA SER A 250 -11.87 -1.39 5.38
C SER A 250 -12.62 -1.02 4.11
N GLY A 251 -12.49 -1.83 3.08
CA GLY A 251 -13.08 -1.62 1.74
C GLY A 251 -12.29 -0.64 0.87
N ALA A 252 -11.11 -0.20 1.28
CA ALA A 252 -10.25 0.66 0.48
C ALA A 252 -9.59 -0.08 -0.68
N LEU A 253 -9.19 0.69 -1.68
CA LEU A 253 -8.22 0.29 -2.70
C LEU A 253 -6.84 0.76 -2.27
N VAL A 254 -5.93 -0.17 -2.11
CA VAL A 254 -4.59 0.10 -1.56
C VAL A 254 -3.57 -0.03 -2.68
N PHE A 255 -2.83 1.04 -2.92
CA PHE A 255 -1.81 1.11 -3.96
C PHE A 255 -0.43 1.23 -3.31
N ILE A 256 0.46 0.27 -3.62
CA ILE A 256 1.80 0.19 -3.02
C ILE A 256 2.83 0.17 -4.15
N ASP A 257 3.62 1.22 -4.22
CA ASP A 257 4.70 1.31 -5.20
C ASP A 257 6.00 0.82 -4.58
N GLU A 258 6.64 -0.13 -5.24
CA GLU A 258 7.90 -0.79 -4.85
C GLU A 258 7.97 -1.18 -3.37
N PRO A 259 7.15 -2.15 -2.91
CA PRO A 259 7.15 -2.60 -1.52
C PRO A 259 8.51 -3.16 -1.06
N GLU A 260 9.34 -3.60 -1.98
CA GLU A 260 10.66 -4.21 -1.76
C GLU A 260 11.80 -3.23 -1.51
N ILE A 261 11.61 -1.94 -1.74
CA ILE A 261 12.71 -0.98 -1.70
C ILE A 261 13.42 -1.01 -0.33
N SER A 262 14.76 -1.04 -0.35
CA SER A 262 15.62 -1.14 0.83
C SER A 262 15.44 -2.40 1.69
N LEU A 263 14.69 -3.42 1.23
CA LEU A 263 14.47 -4.65 1.97
C LEU A 263 15.47 -5.74 1.59
N HIS A 264 15.96 -6.48 2.59
CA HIS A 264 16.71 -7.70 2.37
C HIS A 264 15.83 -8.76 1.66
N PRO A 265 16.37 -9.62 0.77
CA PRO A 265 15.61 -10.64 0.03
C PRO A 265 14.67 -11.49 0.91
N ASN A 266 15.10 -11.90 2.10
CA ASN A 266 14.26 -12.66 3.04
C ASN A 266 13.02 -11.87 3.52
N TRP A 267 13.10 -10.54 3.55
CA TRP A 267 11.97 -9.68 3.89
C TRP A 267 11.08 -9.43 2.67
N GLN A 268 11.67 -9.37 1.47
CA GLN A 268 10.90 -9.28 0.24
C GLN A 268 9.97 -10.48 0.03
N LEU A 269 10.40 -11.69 0.44
CA LEU A 269 9.54 -12.88 0.45
C LEU A 269 8.30 -12.77 1.36
N LYS A 270 8.35 -11.93 2.39
CA LYS A 270 7.29 -11.80 3.40
C LYS A 270 6.48 -10.50 3.29
N ILE A 271 6.92 -9.57 2.47
CA ILE A 271 6.36 -8.21 2.48
C ILE A 271 4.89 -8.19 2.05
N MET A 272 4.49 -9.03 1.13
CA MET A 272 3.09 -9.09 0.71
C MET A 272 2.20 -9.71 1.79
N ASP A 273 2.67 -10.73 2.49
CA ASP A 273 1.95 -11.29 3.65
C ASP A 273 1.78 -10.27 4.76
N TYR A 274 2.81 -9.42 4.97
CA TYR A 274 2.73 -8.29 5.89
C TYR A 274 1.61 -7.31 5.49
N TYR A 275 1.55 -6.87 4.22
CA TYR A 275 0.51 -5.96 3.77
C TYR A 275 -0.88 -6.59 3.81
N LYS A 276 -1.00 -7.85 3.38
CA LYS A 276 -2.27 -8.61 3.50
C LYS A 276 -2.72 -8.70 4.95
N GLY A 277 -1.81 -8.94 5.88
CA GLY A 277 -2.09 -8.98 7.32
C GLY A 277 -2.62 -7.65 7.87
N ILE A 278 -2.05 -6.52 7.43
CA ILE A 278 -2.52 -5.17 7.80
C ILE A 278 -3.99 -4.96 7.39
N PHE A 279 -4.37 -5.45 6.21
CA PHE A 279 -5.69 -5.25 5.63
C PHE A 279 -6.62 -6.46 5.79
N SER A 280 -6.39 -7.30 6.78
CA SER A 280 -7.23 -8.44 7.11
C SER A 280 -8.00 -8.21 8.41
N ASN A 281 -9.19 -8.77 8.49
CA ASN A 281 -9.97 -8.80 9.72
C ASN A 281 -9.45 -9.87 10.69
N GLU A 282 -10.09 -10.00 11.86
CA GLU A 282 -9.72 -10.97 12.89
C GLU A 282 -9.81 -12.45 12.43
N THR A 283 -10.60 -12.73 11.39
CA THR A 283 -10.70 -14.08 10.81
C THR A 283 -9.65 -14.32 9.72
N GLY A 284 -8.75 -13.37 9.46
CA GLY A 284 -7.72 -13.44 8.42
C GLY A 284 -8.24 -13.17 7.00
N LYS A 285 -9.50 -12.76 6.85
CA LYS A 285 -10.06 -12.38 5.55
C LYS A 285 -9.62 -10.96 5.19
N GLN A 286 -9.07 -10.79 3.99
CA GLN A 286 -8.67 -9.48 3.47
C GLN A 286 -9.90 -8.58 3.26
N THR A 287 -9.80 -7.34 3.74
CA THR A 287 -10.89 -6.35 3.75
C THR A 287 -10.71 -5.24 2.73
N SER A 288 -9.59 -5.24 1.99
CA SER A 288 -9.23 -4.23 1.00
C SER A 288 -8.62 -4.89 -0.22
N GLN A 289 -8.79 -4.29 -1.39
CA GLN A 289 -8.09 -4.76 -2.58
C GLN A 289 -6.72 -4.08 -2.66
N ILE A 290 -5.65 -4.86 -2.80
CA ILE A 290 -4.27 -4.38 -2.86
C ILE A 290 -3.76 -4.43 -4.30
N PHE A 291 -3.18 -3.34 -4.76
CA PHE A 291 -2.41 -3.25 -6.00
C PHE A 291 -0.97 -2.93 -5.64
N ALA A 292 -0.05 -3.83 -5.94
CA ALA A 292 1.38 -3.61 -5.72
C ALA A 292 2.12 -3.56 -7.07
N VAL A 293 3.08 -2.67 -7.18
CA VAL A 293 4.03 -2.61 -8.29
C VAL A 293 5.38 -3.08 -7.80
N THR A 294 6.01 -4.00 -8.48
CA THR A 294 7.27 -4.58 -8.04
C THR A 294 8.25 -4.83 -9.20
N HIS A 295 9.53 -4.73 -8.85
CA HIS A 295 10.67 -5.22 -9.64
C HIS A 295 11.34 -6.45 -8.99
N SER A 296 10.78 -6.95 -7.87
CA SER A 296 11.37 -8.07 -7.13
C SER A 296 10.86 -9.41 -7.62
N PRO A 297 11.75 -10.29 -8.08
CA PRO A 297 11.40 -11.68 -8.40
C PRO A 297 10.98 -12.47 -7.14
N PHE A 298 11.44 -12.08 -5.96
CA PHE A 298 11.09 -12.73 -4.69
C PHE A 298 9.63 -12.51 -4.32
N ILE A 299 9.08 -11.33 -4.61
CA ILE A 299 7.65 -11.03 -4.39
C ILE A 299 6.80 -11.88 -5.33
N ILE A 300 7.15 -11.93 -6.62
CA ILE A 300 6.42 -12.69 -7.64
C ILE A 300 6.42 -14.18 -7.31
N HIS A 301 7.58 -14.70 -6.88
CA HIS A 301 7.76 -16.13 -6.59
C HIS A 301 6.95 -16.61 -5.38
N ASN A 302 6.79 -15.77 -4.35
CA ASN A 302 6.09 -16.14 -3.11
C ASN A 302 4.58 -15.86 -3.14
N GLU A 303 4.00 -15.73 -4.31
CA GLU A 303 2.59 -15.37 -4.49
C GLU A 303 1.63 -16.43 -3.95
N ASN A 304 0.62 -16.00 -3.18
CA ASN A 304 -0.48 -16.86 -2.77
C ASN A 304 -1.58 -16.86 -3.85
N ARG A 305 -1.91 -18.02 -4.37
CA ARG A 305 -2.47 -18.28 -5.69
C ARG A 305 -3.99 -18.25 -5.78
N CYS A 306 -4.68 -18.35 -4.67
CA CYS A 306 -6.14 -18.44 -4.71
C CYS A 306 -6.82 -17.10 -4.92
N ASN A 307 -6.25 -16.02 -4.31
CA ASN A 307 -6.84 -14.69 -4.31
C ASN A 307 -5.90 -13.60 -4.84
N ASP A 308 -4.82 -14.01 -5.52
CA ASP A 308 -3.80 -13.11 -6.03
C ASP A 308 -3.64 -13.25 -7.53
N LYS A 309 -3.28 -12.17 -8.22
CA LYS A 309 -3.00 -12.16 -9.65
C LYS A 309 -1.73 -11.40 -9.95
N VAL A 310 -0.78 -12.07 -10.57
CA VAL A 310 0.42 -11.45 -11.12
C VAL A 310 0.17 -11.09 -12.58
N ILE A 311 0.43 -9.85 -12.94
CA ILE A 311 0.37 -9.34 -14.31
C ILE A 311 1.73 -8.82 -14.68
N VAL A 312 2.35 -9.42 -15.66
CA VAL A 312 3.66 -8.99 -16.18
C VAL A 312 3.46 -8.11 -17.39
N LEU A 313 4.00 -6.88 -17.30
CA LEU A 313 3.97 -5.90 -18.36
C LEU A 313 5.32 -5.91 -19.10
N THR A 314 5.26 -5.89 -20.41
CA THR A 314 6.42 -5.80 -21.28
C THR A 314 6.16 -4.81 -22.43
N ARG A 315 7.19 -4.55 -23.24
CA ARG A 315 7.09 -3.73 -24.45
C ARG A 315 7.40 -4.56 -25.69
N ASP A 316 6.69 -4.25 -26.75
CA ASP A 316 7.06 -4.70 -28.10
C ASP A 316 8.19 -3.84 -28.70
N ASP A 317 8.69 -4.22 -29.87
CA ASP A 317 9.73 -3.51 -30.62
C ASP A 317 9.31 -2.08 -31.01
N ASN A 318 8.01 -1.79 -31.03
CA ASN A 318 7.45 -0.48 -31.30
C ASN A 318 7.25 0.35 -30.02
N GLY A 319 7.60 -0.20 -28.86
CA GLY A 319 7.45 0.45 -27.56
C GLY A 319 6.04 0.40 -26.97
N ASN A 320 5.10 -0.35 -27.57
CA ASN A 320 3.77 -0.50 -26.99
C ASN A 320 3.81 -1.45 -25.81
N ILE A 321 3.06 -1.09 -24.76
CA ILE A 321 2.96 -1.87 -23.55
C ILE A 321 1.84 -2.90 -23.69
N PHE A 322 2.11 -4.15 -23.33
CA PHE A 322 1.12 -5.22 -23.31
C PHE A 322 1.32 -6.16 -22.13
N VAL A 323 0.30 -6.93 -21.83
CA VAL A 323 0.37 -7.99 -20.83
C VAL A 323 1.02 -9.21 -21.44
N LYS A 324 2.07 -9.69 -20.81
CA LYS A 324 2.75 -10.91 -21.23
C LYS A 324 1.95 -12.13 -20.76
N ASP A 325 1.53 -12.99 -21.68
CA ASP A 325 0.90 -14.27 -21.33
C ASP A 325 1.87 -15.17 -20.61
N LYS A 326 1.49 -15.66 -19.41
CA LYS A 326 2.46 -16.30 -18.56
C LYS A 326 2.04 -17.47 -17.71
N PRO A 327 3.04 -18.36 -17.49
CA PRO A 327 2.89 -19.46 -16.56
C PRO A 327 2.75 -18.97 -15.11
N GLU A 328 2.27 -19.85 -14.27
CA GLU A 328 2.19 -19.68 -12.84
C GLU A 328 3.61 -19.61 -12.24
N TYR A 329 4.11 -18.41 -11.96
CA TYR A 329 5.49 -18.16 -11.49
C TYR A 329 5.87 -18.94 -10.22
N TYR A 330 4.93 -19.34 -9.44
CA TYR A 330 5.15 -20.17 -8.27
C TYR A 330 5.69 -21.57 -8.57
N LYS A 331 5.54 -22.05 -9.79
CA LYS A 331 6.09 -23.31 -10.26
C LYS A 331 7.50 -23.13 -10.85
N CYS A 332 7.93 -21.89 -11.00
CA CYS A 332 9.20 -21.54 -11.60
C CYS A 332 10.29 -21.38 -10.53
N THR A 333 11.53 -21.61 -10.89
CA THR A 333 12.68 -21.21 -10.06
C THR A 333 12.82 -19.68 -10.06
N SER A 334 13.50 -19.13 -9.06
CA SER A 334 13.77 -17.68 -9.02
C SER A 334 14.49 -17.18 -10.27
N THR A 335 15.36 -18.01 -10.86
CA THR A 335 16.06 -17.70 -12.12
C THR A 335 15.12 -17.63 -13.30
N GLU A 336 14.16 -18.56 -13.40
CA GLU A 336 13.13 -18.54 -14.46
C GLU A 336 12.23 -17.32 -14.32
N VAL A 337 11.83 -16.96 -13.09
CA VAL A 337 11.06 -15.73 -12.83
C VAL A 337 11.83 -14.49 -13.28
N VAL A 338 13.12 -14.40 -12.96
CA VAL A 338 13.98 -13.27 -13.34
C VAL A 338 14.12 -13.18 -14.85
N SER A 339 14.44 -14.32 -15.52
CA SER A 339 14.60 -14.35 -16.97
C SER A 339 13.32 -13.96 -17.68
N ASP A 340 12.18 -14.43 -17.20
CA ASP A 340 10.92 -14.28 -17.88
C ASP A 340 10.20 -12.96 -17.57
N ALA A 341 10.01 -12.64 -16.30
CA ALA A 341 9.29 -11.43 -15.91
C ALA A 341 10.09 -10.14 -16.17
N PHE A 342 11.43 -10.25 -16.19
CA PHE A 342 12.32 -9.08 -16.31
C PHE A 342 13.24 -9.15 -17.53
N SER A 343 13.02 -10.08 -18.47
CA SER A 343 13.72 -10.22 -19.75
C SER A 343 15.26 -10.26 -19.65
N LEU A 344 15.79 -10.75 -18.53
CA LEU A 344 17.23 -10.89 -18.36
C LEU A 344 17.75 -12.08 -19.17
N THR A 345 18.43 -11.81 -20.26
CA THR A 345 18.76 -12.77 -21.34
C THR A 345 19.93 -13.71 -21.04
N SER A 346 20.71 -13.51 -20.02
CA SER A 346 21.64 -14.51 -19.49
C SER A 346 22.30 -14.11 -18.19
N PHE A 347 22.22 -14.94 -17.17
CA PHE A 347 23.33 -15.03 -16.24
C PHE A 347 24.40 -15.89 -16.95
N SER A 348 25.50 -15.31 -17.42
CA SER A 348 26.65 -16.09 -17.79
C SER A 348 27.15 -16.78 -16.53
N THR A 349 27.06 -18.09 -16.49
CA THR A 349 27.61 -18.94 -15.44
C THR A 349 29.16 -19.06 -15.51
N GLU A 350 29.83 -18.14 -16.17
CA GLU A 350 31.28 -18.02 -16.10
C GLU A 350 31.63 -17.37 -14.75
N ILE A 351 31.72 -18.21 -13.74
CA ILE A 351 32.50 -17.90 -12.55
C ILE A 351 33.94 -17.76 -13.05
N PRO A 352 34.58 -16.59 -12.94
CA PRO A 352 36.01 -16.49 -13.26
C PRO A 352 36.73 -17.46 -12.31
N THR A 353 37.36 -18.47 -12.88
CA THR A 353 38.26 -19.33 -12.11
C THR A 353 39.41 -18.43 -11.64
N VAL A 354 39.30 -17.92 -10.44
CA VAL A 354 40.44 -17.28 -9.79
C VAL A 354 41.38 -18.39 -9.42
N TYR A 355 42.46 -18.52 -10.15
CA TYR A 355 43.58 -19.38 -9.78
C TYR A 355 44.12 -18.85 -8.43
N LEU A 356 44.12 -19.73 -7.43
CA LEU A 356 44.85 -19.59 -6.20
C LEU A 356 46.38 -19.62 -6.44
#